data_fc70cd560cf636c4dbb7ef92985e8d5d
#
_entry.id   fc70cd560cf636c4dbb7ef92985e8d5d
#
_cell.length_a   1.000
_cell.length_b   1.000
_cell.length_c   1.000
_cell.angle_alpha   90.00
_cell.angle_beta   90.00
_cell.angle_gamma   90.00
#
_symmetry.space_group_name_H-M   'P 1'
#
loop_
_entity.id
_entity.type
_entity.pdbx_description
1 polymer ?
#
loop_
_entity_poly.entity_id
_entity_poly.type
_entity_poly.pdbx_seq_one_letter_code
_entity_poly.pdbx_strand_id
1 'polypeptide(L)'
;MKTRFTIFICVTLLLGIALSARAQTETAKPAPELKKLDYFAGTWNAEGSMQPGPMGSGRFTGTNRVQWMEGGFFLVTQSEFNGAIGKGTETAYMGYDSNDKMYTYDSFNTLGEADHAKGYVNGDTWTWLSETRIGPQTVKGRLTIKVLSATAYKFKFEVSPDGTTWNTEIEGKDTKK
;
A
#
# COMPACT_ATOMS: atom_id res chain seq x y z
N MET A 1 83.42 35.36 3.94
CA MET A 1 82.38 34.86 4.87
C MET A 1 81.21 34.35 4.06
N LYS A 2 81.03 33.03 4.00
CA LYS A 2 79.97 32.39 3.24
C LYS A 2 78.98 31.79 4.24
N THR A 3 77.86 32.42 4.45
CA THR A 3 76.82 31.94 5.33
C THR A 3 75.98 30.88 4.58
N ARG A 4 76.13 29.63 5.03
CA ARG A 4 75.33 28.52 4.49
C ARG A 4 73.96 28.54 5.20
N PHE A 5 72.94 28.82 4.44
CA PHE A 5 71.55 28.74 4.88
C PHE A 5 71.10 27.30 4.77
N THR A 6 71.00 26.60 5.88
CA THR A 6 70.51 25.23 5.92
C THR A 6 69.00 25.27 5.98
N ILE A 7 68.37 24.97 4.84
CA ILE A 7 66.90 24.84 4.81
C ILE A 7 66.53 23.50 5.43
N PHE A 8 65.97 23.53 6.63
CA PHE A 8 65.32 22.39 7.25
C PHE A 8 63.98 22.19 6.54
N ILE A 9 63.89 21.24 5.61
CA ILE A 9 62.64 20.78 5.06
C ILE A 9 62.02 19.86 6.09
N CYS A 10 61.11 20.39 6.91
CA CYS A 10 60.18 19.60 7.68
C CYS A 10 59.20 18.92 6.73
N VAL A 11 59.51 17.71 6.32
CA VAL A 11 58.54 16.82 5.70
C VAL A 11 57.61 16.36 6.80
N THR A 12 56.60 17.13 7.07
CA THR A 12 55.43 16.67 7.85
C THR A 12 54.70 15.64 7.00
N LEU A 13 55.02 14.39 7.27
CA LEU A 13 54.25 13.25 6.76
C LEU A 13 52.85 13.33 7.35
N LEU A 14 51.97 14.04 6.67
CA LEU A 14 50.54 13.98 6.92
C LEU A 14 50.07 12.57 6.55
N LEU A 15 50.18 11.67 7.52
CA LEU A 15 49.48 10.41 7.50
C LEU A 15 47.97 10.77 7.55
N GLY A 16 47.40 11.06 6.39
CA GLY A 16 45.97 11.14 6.20
C GLY A 16 45.40 9.77 6.47
N ILE A 17 45.02 9.50 7.72
CA ILE A 17 44.10 8.43 8.05
C ILE A 17 42.80 8.84 7.38
N ALA A 18 42.66 8.41 6.11
CA ALA A 18 41.37 8.35 5.46
C ALA A 18 40.54 7.33 6.28
N LEU A 19 39.93 7.79 7.36
CA LEU A 19 38.76 7.14 7.92
C LEU A 19 37.74 7.17 6.79
N SER A 20 37.81 6.14 5.95
CA SER A 20 36.67 5.77 5.12
C SER A 20 35.57 5.41 6.12
N ALA A 21 34.83 6.42 6.56
CA ALA A 21 33.50 6.23 7.09
C ALA A 21 32.74 5.56 5.95
N ARG A 22 32.83 4.24 5.86
CA ARG A 22 31.79 3.46 5.22
C ARG A 22 30.55 3.81 6.02
N ALA A 23 29.83 4.83 5.56
CA ALA A 23 28.42 4.90 5.87
C ALA A 23 27.89 3.54 5.41
N GLN A 24 27.81 2.58 6.32
CA GLN A 24 26.99 1.41 6.14
C GLN A 24 25.60 2.03 5.93
N THR A 25 25.21 2.11 4.68
CA THR A 25 23.83 2.34 4.34
C THR A 25 23.13 1.13 4.94
N GLU A 26 22.64 1.29 6.15
CA GLU A 26 21.88 0.25 6.82
C GLU A 26 20.75 -0.06 5.84
N THR A 27 20.76 -1.25 5.27
CA THR A 27 19.75 -1.65 4.30
C THR A 27 18.43 -1.53 5.03
N ALA A 28 17.58 -0.64 4.55
CA ALA A 28 16.27 -0.40 5.16
C ALA A 28 15.58 -1.75 5.38
N LYS A 29 15.06 -1.96 6.57
CA LYS A 29 14.35 -3.19 6.91
C LYS A 29 12.84 -2.93 6.90
N PRO A 30 12.05 -3.86 6.37
CA PRO A 30 10.61 -3.77 6.44
C PRO A 30 10.12 -3.59 7.88
N ALA A 31 9.15 -2.71 8.10
CA ALA A 31 8.55 -2.49 9.40
C ALA A 31 7.84 -3.77 9.88
N PRO A 32 7.90 -4.10 11.19
CA PRO A 32 7.28 -5.33 11.71
C PRO A 32 5.77 -5.38 11.51
N GLU A 33 5.11 -4.24 11.40
CA GLU A 33 3.69 -4.09 11.09
C GLU A 33 3.31 -4.73 9.77
N LEU A 34 4.21 -4.71 8.79
CA LEU A 34 4.00 -5.32 7.47
C LEU A 34 3.68 -6.81 7.54
N LYS A 35 4.16 -7.51 8.58
CA LYS A 35 3.84 -8.93 8.77
C LYS A 35 2.33 -9.20 8.86
N LYS A 36 1.53 -8.25 9.28
CA LYS A 36 0.07 -8.42 9.30
C LYS A 36 -0.53 -8.53 7.90
N LEU A 37 0.13 -7.95 6.89
CA LEU A 37 -0.29 -8.05 5.49
C LEU A 37 -0.07 -9.46 4.91
N ASP A 38 0.72 -10.34 5.55
CA ASP A 38 0.91 -11.74 5.12
C ASP A 38 -0.42 -12.49 4.96
N TYR A 39 -1.43 -12.10 5.70
CA TYR A 39 -2.77 -12.65 5.59
C TYR A 39 -3.29 -12.59 4.15
N PHE A 40 -3.06 -11.47 3.46
CA PHE A 40 -3.58 -11.24 2.12
C PHE A 40 -2.77 -11.95 1.03
N ALA A 41 -1.51 -12.35 1.29
CA ALA A 41 -0.68 -13.01 0.29
C ALA A 41 -1.32 -14.32 -0.20
N GLY A 42 -1.32 -14.54 -1.52
CA GLY A 42 -1.91 -15.72 -2.17
C GLY A 42 -2.90 -15.36 -3.27
N THR A 43 -3.71 -16.33 -3.69
CA THR A 43 -4.74 -16.14 -4.71
C THR A 43 -6.12 -16.21 -4.07
N TRP A 44 -6.96 -15.23 -4.39
CA TRP A 44 -8.30 -15.10 -3.84
C TRP A 44 -9.34 -15.02 -4.95
N ASN A 45 -10.51 -15.64 -4.73
CA ASN A 45 -11.69 -15.43 -5.55
C ASN A 45 -12.61 -14.44 -4.84
N ALA A 46 -12.91 -13.36 -5.53
CA ALA A 46 -13.83 -12.32 -5.08
C ALA A 46 -15.22 -12.54 -5.68
N GLU A 47 -16.24 -12.34 -4.88
CA GLU A 47 -17.63 -12.25 -5.31
C GLU A 47 -18.36 -11.20 -4.49
N GLY A 48 -19.28 -10.47 -5.12
CA GLY A 48 -20.00 -9.44 -4.42
C GLY A 48 -21.07 -8.78 -5.27
N SER A 49 -21.57 -7.66 -4.72
CA SER A 49 -22.57 -6.83 -5.38
C SER A 49 -22.26 -5.34 -5.21
N MET A 50 -22.61 -4.59 -6.23
CA MET A 50 -22.64 -3.14 -6.24
C MET A 50 -24.07 -2.69 -6.02
N GLN A 51 -24.27 -1.72 -5.16
CA GLN A 51 -25.56 -1.09 -4.93
C GLN A 51 -25.92 -0.17 -6.11
N PRO A 52 -27.21 0.02 -6.43
CA PRO A 52 -27.62 0.98 -7.45
C PRO A 52 -27.09 2.38 -7.14
N GLY A 53 -26.27 2.93 -8.02
CA GLY A 53 -25.64 4.24 -7.82
C GLY A 53 -24.79 4.66 -9.01
N PRO A 54 -24.05 5.77 -8.87
CA PRO A 54 -23.19 6.29 -9.94
C PRO A 54 -22.09 5.32 -10.39
N MET A 55 -21.68 4.38 -9.53
CA MET A 55 -20.69 3.36 -9.82
C MET A 55 -21.27 2.12 -10.52
N GLY A 56 -22.57 2.10 -10.82
CA GLY A 56 -23.23 0.96 -11.43
C GLY A 56 -24.16 0.21 -10.47
N SER A 57 -24.53 -1.01 -10.83
CA SER A 57 -25.32 -1.91 -9.98
C SER A 57 -25.20 -3.35 -10.45
N GLY A 58 -25.33 -4.32 -9.56
CA GLY A 58 -25.36 -5.74 -9.89
C GLY A 58 -24.21 -6.53 -9.31
N ARG A 59 -24.13 -7.80 -9.67
CA ARG A 59 -23.13 -8.73 -9.17
C ARG A 59 -21.80 -8.57 -9.91
N PHE A 60 -20.72 -8.88 -9.22
CA PHE A 60 -19.40 -9.02 -9.81
C PHE A 60 -18.67 -10.23 -9.25
N THR A 61 -17.67 -10.67 -10.01
CA THR A 61 -16.69 -11.68 -9.60
C THR A 61 -15.31 -11.20 -9.96
N GLY A 62 -14.29 -11.72 -9.29
CA GLY A 62 -12.91 -11.36 -9.56
C GLY A 62 -11.93 -12.42 -9.07
N THR A 63 -10.68 -12.21 -9.44
CA THR A 63 -9.55 -12.98 -8.92
C THR A 63 -8.45 -12.00 -8.54
N ASN A 64 -7.96 -12.10 -7.30
CA ASN A 64 -6.87 -11.29 -6.79
C ASN A 64 -5.64 -12.19 -6.60
N ARG A 65 -4.51 -11.84 -7.23
CA ARG A 65 -3.20 -12.47 -7.02
C ARG A 65 -2.34 -11.50 -6.23
N VAL A 66 -1.96 -11.90 -5.03
CA VAL A 66 -1.31 -11.03 -4.05
C VAL A 66 0.04 -11.61 -3.65
N GLN A 67 1.10 -10.86 -3.86
CA GLN A 67 2.47 -11.29 -3.58
C GLN A 67 3.35 -10.15 -3.06
N TRP A 68 4.34 -10.50 -2.26
CA TRP A 68 5.34 -9.54 -1.84
C TRP A 68 6.24 -9.11 -3.00
N MET A 69 6.53 -7.81 -3.08
CA MET A 69 7.65 -7.32 -3.86
C MET A 69 8.97 -7.79 -3.24
N GLU A 70 10.00 -7.88 -4.08
CA GLU A 70 11.37 -8.05 -3.59
C GLU A 70 11.71 -6.98 -2.56
N GLY A 71 12.36 -7.39 -1.47
CA GLY A 71 12.65 -6.51 -0.34
C GLY A 71 11.57 -6.50 0.76
N GLY A 72 10.33 -6.94 0.49
CA GLY A 72 9.28 -7.13 1.51
C GLY A 72 8.66 -5.83 2.06
N PHE A 73 8.79 -4.71 1.35
CA PHE A 73 8.21 -3.43 1.78
C PHE A 73 6.77 -3.24 1.30
N PHE A 74 6.42 -3.85 0.17
CA PHE A 74 5.10 -3.72 -0.41
C PHE A 74 4.53 -5.06 -0.83
N LEU A 75 3.25 -5.24 -0.58
CA LEU A 75 2.45 -6.32 -1.09
C LEU A 75 1.74 -5.83 -2.36
N VAL A 76 1.92 -6.53 -3.47
CA VAL A 76 1.31 -6.20 -4.76
C VAL A 76 0.12 -7.09 -5.00
N THR A 77 -1.00 -6.48 -5.34
CA THR A 77 -2.21 -7.16 -5.80
C THR A 77 -2.38 -6.93 -7.29
N GLN A 78 -2.62 -8.01 -8.01
CA GLN A 78 -3.11 -7.98 -9.38
C GLN A 78 -4.50 -8.58 -9.40
N SER A 79 -5.49 -7.77 -9.74
CA SER A 79 -6.90 -8.14 -9.77
C SER A 79 -7.42 -8.20 -11.20
N GLU A 80 -8.24 -9.19 -11.46
CA GLU A 80 -9.11 -9.26 -12.63
C GLU A 80 -10.54 -9.23 -12.13
N PHE A 81 -11.39 -8.39 -12.69
CA PHE A 81 -12.80 -8.31 -12.29
C PHE A 81 -13.71 -8.34 -13.50
N ASN A 82 -14.92 -8.83 -13.27
CA ASN A 82 -16.00 -8.91 -14.26
C ASN A 82 -17.35 -8.71 -13.55
N GLY A 83 -18.11 -7.74 -14.01
CA GLY A 83 -19.39 -7.41 -13.39
C GLY A 83 -20.16 -6.33 -14.12
N ALA A 84 -21.03 -5.67 -13.39
CA ALA A 84 -21.95 -4.66 -13.94
C ALA A 84 -21.27 -3.47 -14.64
N ILE A 85 -20.05 -3.12 -14.21
CA ILE A 85 -19.25 -2.06 -14.84
C ILE A 85 -18.36 -2.56 -15.99
N GLY A 86 -18.48 -3.84 -16.35
CA GLY A 86 -17.67 -4.46 -17.39
C GLY A 86 -16.55 -5.34 -16.84
N LYS A 87 -15.54 -5.57 -17.69
CA LYS A 87 -14.33 -6.31 -17.35
C LYS A 87 -13.17 -5.32 -17.20
N GLY A 88 -12.33 -5.56 -16.24
CA GLY A 88 -11.12 -4.76 -16.04
C GLY A 88 -10.09 -5.48 -15.21
N THR A 89 -8.95 -4.81 -15.05
CA THR A 89 -7.87 -5.22 -14.18
C THR A 89 -7.46 -4.06 -13.30
N GLU A 90 -6.93 -4.39 -12.13
CA GLU A 90 -6.37 -3.42 -11.18
C GLU A 90 -5.01 -3.92 -10.71
N THR A 91 -4.10 -2.99 -10.50
CA THR A 91 -2.87 -3.23 -9.76
C THR A 91 -2.88 -2.34 -8.52
N ALA A 92 -2.68 -2.94 -7.36
CA ALA A 92 -2.61 -2.22 -6.09
C ALA A 92 -1.36 -2.56 -5.30
N TYR A 93 -0.93 -1.61 -4.47
CA TYR A 93 0.23 -1.73 -3.59
C TYR A 93 -0.21 -1.46 -2.16
N MET A 94 0.09 -2.37 -1.26
CA MET A 94 -0.11 -2.18 0.18
C MET A 94 1.25 -2.10 0.87
N GLY A 95 1.42 -1.11 1.72
CA GLY A 95 2.64 -0.87 2.49
C GLY A 95 2.34 -0.38 3.90
N TYR A 96 3.37 0.15 4.56
CA TYR A 96 3.24 0.76 5.88
C TYR A 96 4.11 2.00 5.98
N ASP A 97 3.50 3.11 6.33
CA ASP A 97 4.19 4.37 6.63
C ASP A 97 4.50 4.42 8.13
N SER A 98 5.79 4.30 8.47
CA SER A 98 6.25 4.31 9.86
C SER A 98 6.14 5.69 10.52
N ASN A 99 6.10 6.79 9.75
CA ASN A 99 5.94 8.14 10.29
C ASN A 99 4.50 8.37 10.74
N ASP A 100 3.55 8.03 9.88
CA ASP A 100 2.12 8.15 10.17
C ASP A 100 1.58 6.98 10.99
N LYS A 101 2.34 5.88 11.09
CA LYS A 101 1.93 4.61 11.72
C LYS A 101 0.63 4.06 11.11
N MET A 102 0.52 4.17 9.80
CA MET A 102 -0.63 3.72 9.03
C MET A 102 -0.21 2.82 7.87
N TYR A 103 -1.07 1.90 7.51
CA TYR A 103 -0.93 1.18 6.26
C TYR A 103 -1.29 2.09 5.09
N THR A 104 -0.63 1.90 3.97
CA THR A 104 -0.89 2.62 2.70
C THR A 104 -1.48 1.67 1.69
N TYR A 105 -2.39 2.16 0.87
CA TYR A 105 -2.99 1.46 -0.25
C TYR A 105 -3.03 2.42 -1.43
N ASP A 106 -2.45 2.00 -2.55
CA ASP A 106 -2.45 2.76 -3.80
C ASP A 106 -2.88 1.81 -4.92
N SER A 107 -3.89 2.17 -5.69
CA SER A 107 -4.37 1.35 -6.80
C SER A 107 -4.59 2.12 -8.08
N PHE A 108 -4.51 1.38 -9.18
CA PHE A 108 -4.73 1.87 -10.55
C PHE A 108 -5.45 0.80 -11.34
N ASN A 109 -6.50 1.16 -12.05
CA ASN A 109 -7.29 0.22 -12.83
C ASN A 109 -7.43 0.61 -14.31
N THR A 110 -7.91 -0.33 -15.11
CA THR A 110 -8.10 -0.13 -16.56
C THR A 110 -9.31 0.72 -16.92
N LEU A 111 -10.08 1.19 -15.94
CA LEU A 111 -11.16 2.18 -16.13
C LEU A 111 -10.63 3.63 -16.00
N GLY A 112 -9.31 3.78 -15.72
CA GLY A 112 -8.67 5.09 -15.58
C GLY A 112 -8.80 5.68 -14.17
N GLU A 113 -9.15 4.86 -13.19
CA GLU A 113 -9.25 5.28 -11.80
C GLU A 113 -7.94 5.04 -11.06
N ALA A 114 -7.62 5.96 -10.15
CA ALA A 114 -6.54 5.85 -9.18
C ALA A 114 -7.10 6.12 -7.79
N ASP A 115 -6.79 5.26 -6.83
CA ASP A 115 -7.22 5.44 -5.44
C ASP A 115 -6.01 5.43 -4.51
N HIS A 116 -6.08 6.27 -3.47
CA HIS A 116 -5.07 6.41 -2.44
C HIS A 116 -5.75 6.35 -1.08
N ALA A 117 -5.40 5.39 -0.27
CA ALA A 117 -5.99 5.22 1.05
C ALA A 117 -4.94 5.01 2.14
N LYS A 118 -5.27 5.44 3.34
CA LYS A 118 -4.54 5.11 4.56
C LYS A 118 -5.42 4.24 5.44
N GLY A 119 -4.82 3.25 6.08
CA GLY A 119 -5.58 2.27 6.84
C GLY A 119 -4.95 1.88 8.16
N TYR A 120 -5.75 1.24 8.98
CA TYR A 120 -5.36 0.65 10.24
C TYR A 120 -6.08 -0.68 10.44
N VAL A 121 -5.54 -1.50 11.36
CA VAL A 121 -6.15 -2.77 11.73
C VAL A 121 -6.43 -2.81 13.23
N ASN A 122 -7.64 -3.22 13.58
CA ASN A 122 -8.05 -3.45 14.95
C ASN A 122 -8.64 -4.86 15.07
N GLY A 123 -7.94 -5.73 15.79
CA GLY A 123 -8.29 -7.14 15.83
C GLY A 123 -8.27 -7.78 14.44
N ASP A 124 -9.42 -8.26 14.01
CA ASP A 124 -9.64 -8.92 12.71
C ASP A 124 -10.25 -7.98 11.64
N THR A 125 -10.31 -6.68 11.94
CA THR A 125 -10.96 -5.68 11.08
C THR A 125 -9.92 -4.67 10.57
N TRP A 126 -9.79 -4.58 9.25
CA TRP A 126 -9.03 -3.57 8.54
C TRP A 126 -9.96 -2.46 8.08
N THR A 127 -9.54 -1.22 8.25
CA THR A 127 -10.27 -0.05 7.78
C THR A 127 -9.33 0.81 6.95
N TRP A 128 -9.74 1.12 5.73
CA TRP A 128 -9.05 1.98 4.80
C TRP A 128 -9.90 3.22 4.54
N LEU A 129 -9.28 4.38 4.59
CA LEU A 129 -9.94 5.67 4.39
C LEU A 129 -9.29 6.37 3.20
N SER A 130 -10.11 6.83 2.27
CA SER A 130 -9.69 7.58 1.09
C SER A 130 -10.58 8.79 0.87
N GLU A 131 -10.11 9.68 -0.02
CA GLU A 131 -10.97 10.64 -0.70
C GLU A 131 -11.11 10.16 -2.15
N THR A 132 -12.34 9.90 -2.58
CA THR A 132 -12.62 9.42 -3.93
C THR A 132 -13.53 10.38 -4.67
N ARG A 133 -13.50 10.35 -6.02
CA ARG A 133 -14.39 11.17 -6.84
C ARG A 133 -15.51 10.32 -7.40
N ILE A 134 -16.75 10.79 -7.18
CA ILE A 134 -17.93 10.22 -7.79
C ILE A 134 -18.59 11.31 -8.64
N GLY A 135 -18.42 11.21 -9.95
CA GLY A 135 -18.79 12.30 -10.85
C GLY A 135 -17.98 13.58 -10.56
N PRO A 136 -18.64 14.75 -10.39
CA PRO A 136 -17.95 16.00 -10.08
C PRO A 136 -17.60 16.18 -8.59
N GLN A 137 -18.11 15.31 -7.71
CA GLN A 137 -17.98 15.46 -6.25
C GLN A 137 -16.80 14.65 -5.72
N THR A 138 -16.05 15.23 -4.76
CA THR A 138 -15.12 14.49 -3.92
C THR A 138 -15.85 14.06 -2.66
N VAL A 139 -15.80 12.78 -2.36
CA VAL A 139 -16.44 12.16 -1.20
C VAL A 139 -15.43 11.35 -0.41
N LYS A 140 -15.68 11.11 0.85
CA LYS A 140 -14.87 10.21 1.67
C LYS A 140 -15.23 8.76 1.34
N GLY A 141 -14.23 7.94 1.12
CA GLY A 141 -14.34 6.50 0.94
C GLY A 141 -13.91 5.75 2.20
N ARG A 142 -14.57 4.65 2.49
CA ARG A 142 -14.20 3.72 3.56
C ARG A 142 -14.34 2.28 3.09
N LEU A 143 -13.20 1.58 2.97
CA LEU A 143 -13.19 0.14 2.77
C LEU A 143 -12.98 -0.55 4.12
N THR A 144 -13.91 -1.39 4.51
CA THR A 144 -13.80 -2.24 5.69
C THR A 144 -13.61 -3.69 5.25
N ILE A 145 -12.55 -4.35 5.74
CA ILE A 145 -12.30 -5.77 5.53
C ILE A 145 -12.39 -6.47 6.88
N LYS A 146 -13.28 -7.45 6.99
CA LYS A 146 -13.45 -8.27 8.19
C LYS A 146 -12.94 -9.68 7.91
N VAL A 147 -11.87 -10.07 8.56
CA VAL A 147 -11.34 -11.43 8.52
C VAL A 147 -12.35 -12.39 9.14
N LEU A 148 -12.70 -13.46 8.43
CA LEU A 148 -13.63 -14.47 8.88
C LEU A 148 -12.90 -15.77 9.28
N SER A 149 -11.83 -16.10 8.56
CA SER A 149 -10.98 -17.26 8.79
C SER A 149 -9.61 -17.06 8.11
N ALA A 150 -8.71 -18.02 8.21
CA ALA A 150 -7.44 -18.00 7.50
C ALA A 150 -7.60 -17.94 5.95
N THR A 151 -8.77 -18.28 5.43
CA THR A 151 -9.04 -18.42 3.99
C THR A 151 -10.25 -17.62 3.51
N ALA A 152 -10.82 -16.74 4.34
CA ALA A 152 -11.97 -15.95 3.93
C ALA A 152 -12.05 -14.63 4.69
N TYR A 153 -12.41 -13.58 3.96
CA TYR A 153 -12.80 -12.30 4.54
C TYR A 153 -14.01 -11.74 3.78
N LYS A 154 -14.75 -10.88 4.42
CA LYS A 154 -15.76 -10.03 3.78
C LYS A 154 -15.25 -8.61 3.70
N PHE A 155 -15.72 -7.88 2.71
CA PHE A 155 -15.40 -6.48 2.54
C PHE A 155 -16.66 -5.67 2.24
N LYS A 156 -16.56 -4.38 2.56
CA LYS A 156 -17.60 -3.39 2.30
C LYS A 156 -16.93 -2.06 1.98
N PHE A 157 -17.28 -1.47 0.84
CA PHE A 157 -16.88 -0.12 0.49
C PHE A 157 -18.08 0.81 0.65
N GLU A 158 -17.87 1.88 1.36
CA GLU A 158 -18.86 2.87 1.69
C GLU A 158 -18.36 4.26 1.32
N VAL A 159 -19.27 5.14 0.95
CA VAL A 159 -18.97 6.54 0.65
C VAL A 159 -19.79 7.47 1.54
N SER A 160 -19.22 8.65 1.80
CA SER A 160 -19.85 9.67 2.62
C SER A 160 -19.51 11.07 2.09
N PRO A 161 -20.51 11.88 1.74
CA PRO A 161 -20.28 13.28 1.36
C PRO A 161 -19.86 14.17 2.54
N ASP A 162 -20.29 13.82 3.76
CA ASP A 162 -20.11 14.64 4.97
C ASP A 162 -19.17 14.00 6.02
N GLY A 163 -18.76 12.74 5.81
CA GLY A 163 -17.95 11.96 6.73
C GLY A 163 -18.69 11.40 7.94
N THR A 164 -20.02 11.53 7.98
CA THR A 164 -20.88 11.07 9.09
C THR A 164 -21.89 10.05 8.65
N THR A 165 -22.56 10.30 7.51
CA THR A 165 -23.55 9.38 6.93
C THR A 165 -22.86 8.55 5.85
N TRP A 166 -22.84 7.23 6.02
CA TRP A 166 -22.15 6.30 5.14
C TRP A 166 -23.14 5.45 4.35
N ASN A 167 -22.99 5.46 3.03
CA ASN A 167 -23.77 4.66 2.11
C ASN A 167 -22.91 3.54 1.54
N THR A 168 -23.40 2.31 1.59
CA THR A 168 -22.72 1.15 1.01
C THR A 168 -22.82 1.22 -0.51
N GLU A 169 -21.70 1.17 -1.20
CA GLU A 169 -21.61 1.11 -2.66
C GLU A 169 -21.29 -0.31 -3.14
N ILE A 170 -20.38 -0.99 -2.43
CA ILE A 170 -19.90 -2.32 -2.80
C ILE A 170 -19.80 -3.17 -1.54
N GLU A 171 -20.22 -4.42 -1.63
CA GLU A 171 -19.95 -5.42 -0.60
C GLU A 171 -19.70 -6.78 -1.21
N GLY A 172 -18.91 -7.60 -0.51
CA GLY A 172 -18.57 -8.91 -1.02
C GLY A 172 -17.74 -9.74 -0.06
N LYS A 173 -17.26 -10.84 -0.61
CA LYS A 173 -16.44 -11.81 0.09
C LYS A 173 -15.32 -12.28 -0.82
N ASP A 174 -14.14 -12.45 -0.23
CA ASP A 174 -13.02 -13.14 -0.85
C ASP A 174 -12.77 -14.48 -0.17
N THR A 175 -12.45 -15.47 -1.00
CA THR A 175 -12.11 -16.83 -0.54
C THR A 175 -10.79 -17.26 -1.17
N LYS A 176 -9.84 -17.68 -0.35
CA LYS A 176 -8.50 -18.12 -0.77
C LYS A 176 -8.60 -19.44 -1.54
N LYS A 177 -7.84 -19.53 -2.64
CA LYS A 177 -7.63 -20.78 -3.39
C LYS A 177 -6.65 -21.70 -2.70
#